data_e5115f75a4e9dc3ed9f08a865ba0b073
#
_entry.id   e5115f75a4e9dc3ed9f08a865ba0b073
#
_cell.length_a   1.000
_cell.length_b   1.000
_cell.length_c   1.000
_cell.angle_alpha   90.00
_cell.angle_beta   90.00
_cell.angle_gamma   90.00
#
_symmetry.space_group_name_H-M   'P 1'
#
loop_
_entity.id
_entity.type
_entity.pdbx_description
1 polymer ?
#
loop_
_entity_poly.entity_id
_entity_poly.type
_entity_poly.pdbx_seq_one_letter_code
_entity_poly.pdbx_strand_id
1 'polypeptide(L)'
;MTPRVRAVVFDLWNTIAKWPHAEWAEIQPRVAERLGLSPEEFSERWYGELAHMRETGPISAVLEQFDLSPEAAEDVLELRGAVTRQGLVPVPGAAETIAALRERGLKTGLITVCSEDVPRLWAETDFHGLFDAEVFSASVGLRKPDPRIYRLALDELGVEPAEAMFVGDGANDELGGAERVGMTAVMLEVPPEELPGEVQPDWPGLRIKALPELLGLVQ
;
A
#
# COMPACT_ATOMS: atom_id res chain seq x y z
N MET A 1 21.16 -24.17 -5.50
CA MET A 1 19.73 -24.40 -5.79
C MET A 1 19.00 -23.12 -5.40
N THR A 2 18.21 -22.56 -6.26
CA THR A 2 17.35 -21.41 -5.92
C THR A 2 16.37 -21.88 -4.83
N PRO A 3 16.20 -21.15 -3.72
CA PRO A 3 15.22 -21.51 -2.71
C PRO A 3 13.83 -21.60 -3.33
N ARG A 4 13.02 -22.53 -2.84
CA ARG A 4 11.63 -22.64 -3.26
C ARG A 4 10.83 -21.49 -2.64
N VAL A 5 10.04 -20.78 -3.44
CA VAL A 5 9.12 -19.75 -2.93
C VAL A 5 8.09 -20.40 -2.00
N ARG A 6 7.92 -19.84 -0.81
CA ARG A 6 6.96 -20.26 0.23
C ARG A 6 5.97 -19.17 0.58
N ALA A 7 6.28 -17.90 0.25
CA ALA A 7 5.39 -16.78 0.51
C ALA A 7 5.40 -15.78 -0.66
N VAL A 8 4.25 -15.13 -0.89
CA VAL A 8 4.13 -13.98 -1.77
C VAL A 8 3.58 -12.81 -0.95
N VAL A 9 4.31 -11.70 -0.95
CA VAL A 9 3.97 -10.48 -0.22
C VAL A 9 3.60 -9.41 -1.24
N PHE A 10 2.46 -8.78 -1.05
CA PHE A 10 1.92 -7.78 -1.98
C PHE A 10 2.03 -6.37 -1.40
N ASP A 11 2.30 -5.40 -2.24
CA ASP A 11 1.87 -4.04 -2.02
C ASP A 11 0.35 -3.91 -2.25
N LEU A 12 -0.25 -2.81 -1.79
CA LEU A 12 -1.69 -2.56 -1.92
C LEU A 12 -2.01 -1.66 -3.13
N TRP A 13 -1.61 -0.38 -3.02
CA TRP A 13 -2.04 0.64 -3.95
C TRP A 13 -1.38 0.50 -5.32
N ASN A 14 -2.17 0.60 -6.39
CA ASN A 14 -1.75 0.38 -7.77
C ASN A 14 -1.20 -1.04 -8.04
N THR A 15 -1.32 -1.95 -7.06
CA THR A 15 -0.91 -3.35 -7.17
C THR A 15 -2.11 -4.28 -7.08
N ILE A 16 -2.77 -4.40 -5.94
CA ILE A 16 -3.96 -5.22 -5.75
C ILE A 16 -5.24 -4.40 -5.53
N ALA A 17 -5.10 -3.10 -5.31
CA ALA A 17 -6.16 -2.10 -5.24
C ALA A 17 -5.71 -0.85 -6.00
N LYS A 18 -6.66 -0.04 -6.48
CA LYS A 18 -6.33 1.25 -7.12
C LYS A 18 -6.59 2.40 -6.16
N TRP A 19 -5.62 3.33 -6.09
CA TRP A 19 -5.89 4.58 -5.42
C TRP A 19 -6.92 5.39 -6.23
N PRO A 20 -8.01 5.87 -5.61
CA PRO A 20 -9.09 6.59 -6.30
C PRO A 20 -8.69 8.06 -6.54
N HIS A 21 -7.81 8.29 -7.52
CA HIS A 21 -7.24 9.60 -7.83
C HIS A 21 -8.29 10.66 -8.16
N ALA A 22 -9.32 10.29 -8.93
CA ALA A 22 -10.38 11.23 -9.35
C ALA A 22 -11.22 11.67 -8.15
N GLU A 23 -11.64 10.73 -7.33
CA GLU A 23 -12.43 10.97 -6.12
C GLU A 23 -11.64 11.77 -5.10
N TRP A 24 -10.34 11.47 -4.95
CA TRP A 24 -9.46 12.25 -4.10
C TRP A 24 -9.32 13.69 -4.61
N ALA A 25 -9.09 13.90 -5.91
CA ALA A 25 -8.99 15.22 -6.50
C ALA A 25 -10.27 16.06 -6.32
N GLU A 26 -11.46 15.41 -6.31
CA GLU A 26 -12.73 16.07 -6.07
C GLU A 26 -12.86 16.57 -4.63
N ILE A 27 -12.45 15.77 -3.64
CA ILE A 27 -12.62 16.12 -2.22
C ILE A 27 -11.46 16.88 -1.62
N GLN A 28 -10.27 16.80 -2.20
CA GLN A 28 -9.05 17.44 -1.69
C GLN A 28 -9.24 18.95 -1.38
N PRO A 29 -9.92 19.77 -2.23
CA PRO A 29 -10.16 21.18 -1.91
C PRO A 29 -10.98 21.37 -0.64
N ARG A 30 -11.94 20.48 -0.36
CA ARG A 30 -12.76 20.54 0.86
C ARG A 30 -11.94 20.17 2.09
N VAL A 31 -11.04 19.18 1.97
CA VAL A 31 -10.10 18.84 3.05
C VAL A 31 -9.18 20.04 3.32
N ALA A 32 -8.62 20.67 2.27
CA ALA A 32 -7.78 21.86 2.41
C ALA A 32 -8.52 23.01 3.12
N GLU A 33 -9.76 23.27 2.71
CA GLU A 33 -10.62 24.28 3.35
C GLU A 33 -10.84 24.02 4.84
N ARG A 34 -11.14 22.76 5.22
CA ARG A 34 -11.30 22.37 6.63
C ARG A 34 -10.03 22.54 7.45
N LEU A 35 -8.87 22.36 6.82
CA LEU A 35 -7.56 22.59 7.45
C LEU A 35 -7.13 24.06 7.44
N GLY A 36 -7.93 24.97 6.84
CA GLY A 36 -7.60 26.38 6.70
C GLY A 36 -6.43 26.68 5.77
N LEU A 37 -6.21 25.81 4.76
CA LEU A 37 -5.10 25.90 3.83
C LEU A 37 -5.55 26.30 2.42
N SER A 38 -4.72 27.10 1.74
CA SER A 38 -4.81 27.24 0.28
C SER A 38 -4.42 25.92 -0.43
N PRO A 39 -4.78 25.73 -1.70
CA PRO A 39 -4.38 24.54 -2.45
C PRO A 39 -2.86 24.32 -2.51
N GLU A 40 -2.09 25.38 -2.61
CA GLU A 40 -0.62 25.35 -2.63
C GLU A 40 -0.07 24.92 -1.27
N GLU A 41 -0.52 25.54 -0.18
CA GLU A 41 -0.12 25.19 1.18
C GLU A 41 -0.54 23.75 1.53
N PHE A 42 -1.73 23.32 1.07
CA PHE A 42 -2.16 21.94 1.24
C PHE A 42 -1.21 20.97 0.55
N SER A 43 -0.86 21.23 -0.69
CA SER A 43 0.06 20.38 -1.44
C SER A 43 1.43 20.28 -0.75
N GLU A 44 2.00 21.41 -0.35
CA GLU A 44 3.30 21.47 0.30
C GLU A 44 3.29 20.74 1.67
N ARG A 45 2.30 21.01 2.50
CA ARG A 45 2.23 20.42 3.83
C ARG A 45 1.78 18.96 3.80
N TRP A 46 0.70 18.64 3.08
CA TRP A 46 0.09 17.31 3.09
C TRP A 46 0.94 16.24 2.43
N TYR A 47 1.54 16.56 1.28
CA TYR A 47 2.39 15.63 0.54
C TYR A 47 3.89 15.79 0.85
N GLY A 48 4.29 16.87 1.49
CA GLY A 48 5.65 17.15 1.94
C GLY A 48 5.84 16.95 3.43
N GLU A 49 5.62 18.01 4.21
CA GLU A 49 5.96 18.05 5.65
C GLU A 49 5.25 16.96 6.49
N LEU A 50 3.97 16.74 6.22
CA LEU A 50 3.12 15.85 7.01
C LEU A 50 3.01 14.42 6.45
N ALA A 51 3.57 14.18 5.26
CA ALA A 51 3.47 12.88 4.60
C ALA A 51 3.99 11.74 5.50
N HIS A 52 5.17 11.90 6.06
CA HIS A 52 5.77 10.88 6.92
C HIS A 52 4.90 10.60 8.16
N MET A 53 4.44 11.64 8.85
CA MET A 53 3.58 11.50 10.04
C MET A 53 2.27 10.79 9.70
N ARG A 54 1.64 11.15 8.59
CA ARG A 54 0.41 10.56 8.09
C ARG A 54 0.55 9.08 7.72
N GLU A 55 1.72 8.69 7.22
CA GLU A 55 2.01 7.34 6.74
C GLU A 55 2.59 6.41 7.82
N THR A 56 3.00 6.96 8.96
CA THR A 56 3.66 6.19 10.03
C THR A 56 3.02 6.38 11.41
N GLY A 57 1.84 6.98 11.47
CA GLY A 57 1.17 7.23 12.74
C GLY A 57 -0.32 7.51 12.59
N PRO A 58 -0.99 7.83 13.68
CA PRO A 58 -2.41 8.13 13.67
C PRO A 58 -2.67 9.47 12.97
N ILE A 59 -3.77 9.53 12.23
CA ILE A 59 -4.17 10.75 11.52
C ILE A 59 -4.46 11.90 12.49
N SER A 60 -4.85 11.61 13.73
CA SER A 60 -5.05 12.60 14.77
C SER A 60 -3.79 13.44 15.02
N ALA A 61 -2.61 12.82 14.99
CA ALA A 61 -1.35 13.54 15.15
C ALA A 61 -1.10 14.56 14.01
N VAL A 62 -1.59 14.26 12.80
CA VAL A 62 -1.57 15.20 11.68
C VAL A 62 -2.55 16.33 11.92
N LEU A 63 -3.78 16.02 12.36
CA LEU A 63 -4.83 17.02 12.61
C LEU A 63 -4.48 17.95 13.77
N GLU A 64 -3.74 17.49 14.77
CA GLU A 64 -3.21 18.30 15.89
C GLU A 64 -2.24 19.41 15.44
N GLN A 65 -1.72 19.34 14.19
CA GLN A 65 -0.90 20.43 13.63
C GLN A 65 -1.73 21.63 13.15
N PHE A 66 -3.05 21.55 13.28
CA PHE A 66 -4.00 22.57 12.86
C PHE A 66 -4.91 22.95 14.02
N ASP A 67 -5.35 24.20 14.06
CA ASP A 67 -6.31 24.70 15.05
C ASP A 67 -7.74 24.39 14.57
N LEU A 68 -8.16 23.14 14.74
CA LEU A 68 -9.45 22.64 14.27
C LEU A 68 -10.48 22.53 15.40
N SER A 69 -11.73 22.86 15.06
CA SER A 69 -12.84 22.41 15.90
C SER A 69 -12.98 20.86 15.80
N PRO A 70 -13.56 20.20 16.81
CA PRO A 70 -13.83 18.76 16.75
C PRO A 70 -14.66 18.36 15.52
N GLU A 71 -15.61 19.17 15.10
CA GLU A 71 -16.46 18.96 13.92
C GLU A 71 -15.63 19.01 12.63
N ALA A 72 -14.71 19.98 12.51
CA ALA A 72 -13.84 20.10 11.33
C ALA A 72 -12.88 18.92 11.23
N ALA A 73 -12.35 18.44 12.35
CA ALA A 73 -11.50 17.26 12.38
C ALA A 73 -12.28 16.00 11.97
N GLU A 74 -13.52 15.83 12.46
CA GLU A 74 -14.39 14.70 12.08
C GLU A 74 -14.75 14.75 10.60
N ASP A 75 -15.10 15.91 10.04
CA ASP A 75 -15.35 16.11 8.60
C ASP A 75 -14.15 15.67 7.76
N VAL A 76 -12.91 16.00 8.15
CA VAL A 76 -11.70 15.56 7.43
C VAL A 76 -11.56 14.05 7.46
N LEU A 77 -11.79 13.42 8.62
CA LEU A 77 -11.73 11.96 8.76
C LEU A 77 -12.79 11.26 7.91
N GLU A 78 -14.02 11.79 7.88
CA GLU A 78 -15.11 11.24 7.07
C GLU A 78 -14.83 11.36 5.58
N LEU A 79 -14.41 12.55 5.12
CA LEU A 79 -14.06 12.78 3.71
C LEU A 79 -12.97 11.82 3.23
N ARG A 80 -11.91 11.66 4.01
CA ARG A 80 -10.81 10.75 3.70
C ARG A 80 -11.24 9.30 3.72
N GLY A 81 -11.96 8.89 4.77
CA GLY A 81 -12.46 7.52 4.91
C GLY A 81 -13.39 7.11 3.77
N ALA A 82 -14.22 8.04 3.28
CA ALA A 82 -15.08 7.79 2.13
C ALA A 82 -14.30 7.47 0.85
N VAL A 83 -13.22 8.24 0.57
CA VAL A 83 -12.36 7.99 -0.59
C VAL A 83 -11.57 6.68 -0.42
N THR A 84 -10.97 6.48 0.75
CA THR A 84 -10.21 5.25 1.02
C THR A 84 -11.09 4.01 0.84
N ARG A 85 -12.35 4.03 1.31
CA ARG A 85 -13.31 2.92 1.13
C ARG A 85 -13.58 2.61 -0.34
N GLN A 86 -13.65 3.63 -1.20
CA GLN A 86 -13.87 3.42 -2.64
C GLN A 86 -12.67 2.73 -3.31
N GLY A 87 -11.45 3.02 -2.85
CA GLY A 87 -10.23 2.41 -3.38
C GLY A 87 -9.93 1.01 -2.83
N LEU A 88 -10.45 0.67 -1.65
CA LEU A 88 -10.21 -0.63 -1.01
C LEU A 88 -11.07 -1.75 -1.61
N VAL A 89 -10.97 -1.89 -2.94
CA VAL A 89 -11.65 -2.93 -3.73
C VAL A 89 -10.58 -3.68 -4.53
N PRO A 90 -10.57 -5.02 -4.50
CA PRO A 90 -9.61 -5.80 -5.28
C PRO A 90 -9.71 -5.48 -6.77
N VAL A 91 -8.56 -5.23 -7.42
CA VAL A 91 -8.53 -5.15 -8.89
C VAL A 91 -8.84 -6.52 -9.50
N PRO A 92 -9.32 -6.57 -10.77
CA PRO A 92 -9.63 -7.83 -11.42
C PRO A 92 -8.48 -8.83 -11.36
N GLY A 93 -8.74 -10.04 -10.90
CA GLY A 93 -7.76 -11.12 -10.76
C GLY A 93 -6.95 -11.10 -9.46
N ALA A 94 -7.05 -10.06 -8.62
CA ALA A 94 -6.26 -10.00 -7.38
C ALA A 94 -6.70 -11.07 -6.36
N ALA A 95 -7.97 -11.07 -5.99
CA ALA A 95 -8.49 -12.02 -5.01
C ALA A 95 -8.33 -13.48 -5.48
N GLU A 96 -8.60 -13.76 -6.74
CA GLU A 96 -8.46 -15.07 -7.36
C GLU A 96 -6.99 -15.53 -7.37
N THR A 97 -6.05 -14.62 -7.67
CA THR A 97 -4.62 -14.96 -7.67
C THR A 97 -4.14 -15.27 -6.24
N ILE A 98 -4.53 -14.46 -5.27
CA ILE A 98 -4.18 -14.67 -3.86
C ILE A 98 -4.76 -16.02 -3.38
N ALA A 99 -6.03 -16.31 -3.68
CA ALA A 99 -6.65 -17.58 -3.34
C ALA A 99 -5.91 -18.78 -3.98
N ALA A 100 -5.57 -18.68 -5.27
CA ALA A 100 -4.84 -19.73 -5.98
C ALA A 100 -3.42 -19.97 -5.43
N LEU A 101 -2.73 -18.92 -4.96
CA LEU A 101 -1.44 -19.06 -4.26
C LEU A 101 -1.61 -19.82 -2.94
N ARG A 102 -2.64 -19.51 -2.16
CA ARG A 102 -2.96 -20.20 -0.90
C ARG A 102 -3.35 -21.67 -1.13
N GLU A 103 -4.11 -21.96 -2.18
CA GLU A 103 -4.45 -23.35 -2.58
C GLU A 103 -3.21 -24.17 -2.94
N ARG A 104 -2.14 -23.54 -3.44
CA ARG A 104 -0.84 -24.18 -3.68
C ARG A 104 0.01 -24.33 -2.42
N GLY A 105 -0.50 -23.89 -1.27
CA GLY A 105 0.18 -23.98 0.03
C GLY A 105 1.21 -22.87 0.26
N LEU A 106 1.18 -21.77 -0.53
CA LEU A 106 2.00 -20.60 -0.25
C LEU A 106 1.29 -19.73 0.80
N LYS A 107 2.07 -19.06 1.62
CA LYS A 107 1.60 -17.99 2.50
C LYS A 107 1.45 -16.69 1.73
N THR A 108 0.53 -15.86 2.14
CA THR A 108 0.29 -14.56 1.52
C THR A 108 0.45 -13.45 2.56
N GLY A 109 1.13 -12.37 2.17
CA GLY A 109 1.35 -11.20 3.02
C GLY A 109 0.99 -9.90 2.32
N LEU A 110 0.77 -8.87 3.11
CA LEU A 110 0.57 -7.50 2.67
C LEU A 110 1.57 -6.58 3.37
N ILE A 111 2.22 -5.69 2.63
CA ILE A 111 2.98 -4.55 3.16
C ILE A 111 2.56 -3.30 2.41
N THR A 112 1.90 -2.36 3.08
CA THR A 112 1.44 -1.13 2.43
C THR A 112 1.91 0.13 3.15
N VAL A 113 2.29 1.15 2.37
CA VAL A 113 2.44 2.51 2.87
C VAL A 113 1.07 3.19 2.76
N CYS A 114 0.48 3.50 3.90
CA CYS A 114 -0.89 3.99 3.97
C CYS A 114 -1.11 4.92 5.17
N SER A 115 -2.20 5.66 5.15
CA SER A 115 -2.72 6.33 6.32
C SER A 115 -3.59 5.38 7.16
N GLU A 116 -3.87 5.78 8.39
CA GLU A 116 -4.67 5.02 9.37
C GLU A 116 -6.07 4.62 8.86
N ASP A 117 -6.61 5.33 7.86
CA ASP A 117 -7.90 5.00 7.24
C ASP A 117 -7.94 3.57 6.71
N VAL A 118 -6.81 3.08 6.15
CA VAL A 118 -6.71 1.73 5.57
C VAL A 118 -6.90 0.64 6.63
N PRO A 119 -6.09 0.55 7.70
CA PRO A 119 -6.29 -0.49 8.72
C PRO A 119 -7.64 -0.36 9.44
N ARG A 120 -8.19 0.86 9.60
CA ARG A 120 -9.50 1.07 10.22
C ARG A 120 -10.66 0.49 9.41
N LEU A 121 -10.56 0.54 8.07
CA LEU A 121 -11.59 0.05 7.16
C LEU A 121 -11.36 -1.40 6.73
N TRP A 122 -10.19 -1.98 7.03
CA TRP A 122 -9.73 -3.24 6.47
C TRP A 122 -10.68 -4.42 6.69
N ALA A 123 -11.24 -4.53 7.89
CA ALA A 123 -12.18 -5.60 8.23
C ALA A 123 -13.51 -5.56 7.45
N GLU A 124 -13.81 -4.42 6.81
CA GLU A 124 -15.03 -4.22 6.00
C GLU A 124 -14.79 -4.52 4.51
N THR A 125 -13.56 -4.88 4.12
CA THR A 125 -13.16 -5.05 2.71
C THR A 125 -13.13 -6.51 2.29
N ASP A 126 -13.18 -6.75 0.98
CA ASP A 126 -13.00 -8.07 0.38
C ASP A 126 -11.55 -8.60 0.50
N PHE A 127 -10.63 -7.79 1.03
CA PHE A 127 -9.27 -8.22 1.36
C PHE A 127 -9.17 -8.94 2.68
N HIS A 128 -10.14 -8.73 3.59
CA HIS A 128 -10.11 -9.30 4.93
C HIS A 128 -10.04 -10.83 4.90
N GLY A 129 -9.01 -11.38 5.55
CA GLY A 129 -8.77 -12.83 5.61
C GLY A 129 -8.05 -13.43 4.40
N LEU A 130 -7.65 -12.62 3.41
CA LEU A 130 -6.84 -13.09 2.29
C LEU A 130 -5.36 -13.26 2.63
N PHE A 131 -4.87 -12.63 3.70
CA PHE A 131 -3.46 -12.61 4.06
C PHE A 131 -3.19 -13.31 5.38
N ASP A 132 -2.02 -13.95 5.46
CA ASP A 132 -1.49 -14.59 6.67
C ASP A 132 -0.65 -13.58 7.50
N ALA A 133 -0.22 -12.47 6.89
CA ALA A 133 0.44 -11.34 7.53
C ALA A 133 -0.01 -10.02 6.90
N GLU A 134 -0.30 -9.01 7.70
CA GLU A 134 -0.79 -7.70 7.26
C GLU A 134 -0.01 -6.59 7.95
N VAL A 135 0.86 -5.89 7.20
CA VAL A 135 1.71 -4.82 7.72
C VAL A 135 1.32 -3.47 7.12
N PHE A 136 0.66 -2.66 7.92
CA PHE A 136 0.25 -1.30 7.60
C PHE A 136 1.25 -0.30 8.17
N SER A 137 1.85 0.54 7.36
CA SER A 137 2.88 1.51 7.79
C SER A 137 2.39 2.43 8.90
N ALA A 138 1.13 2.90 8.82
CA ALA A 138 0.52 3.74 9.85
C ALA A 138 0.40 3.05 11.22
N SER A 139 0.27 1.71 11.24
CA SER A 139 0.15 0.93 12.48
C SER A 139 1.50 0.61 13.10
N VAL A 140 2.53 0.39 12.28
CA VAL A 140 3.85 -0.07 12.75
C VAL A 140 4.91 1.02 12.86
N GLY A 141 4.62 2.25 12.40
CA GLY A 141 5.55 3.37 12.42
C GLY A 141 6.74 3.23 11.46
N LEU A 142 6.62 2.37 10.46
CA LEU A 142 7.66 2.09 9.46
C LEU A 142 7.05 2.19 8.06
N ARG A 143 7.85 2.61 7.07
CA ARG A 143 7.41 2.64 5.66
C ARG A 143 8.45 2.04 4.75
N LYS A 144 8.01 1.50 3.62
CA LYS A 144 8.92 1.10 2.53
C LYS A 144 9.74 2.32 2.08
N PRO A 145 11.02 2.19 1.78
CA PRO A 145 11.81 0.97 1.66
C PRO A 145 12.63 0.59 2.92
N ASP A 146 12.21 0.98 4.13
CA ASP A 146 12.90 0.59 5.37
C ASP A 146 12.92 -0.93 5.51
N PRO A 147 14.09 -1.58 5.67
CA PRO A 147 14.20 -3.03 5.72
C PRO A 147 13.42 -3.68 6.87
N ARG A 148 13.13 -2.90 7.92
CA ARG A 148 12.40 -3.40 9.09
C ARG A 148 10.95 -3.75 8.76
N ILE A 149 10.29 -3.01 7.84
CA ILE A 149 8.89 -3.29 7.49
C ILE A 149 8.74 -4.63 6.75
N TYR A 150 9.72 -4.99 5.90
CA TYR A 150 9.72 -6.28 5.21
C TYR A 150 9.96 -7.43 6.18
N ARG A 151 10.89 -7.24 7.14
CA ARG A 151 11.19 -8.25 8.16
C ARG A 151 9.99 -8.53 9.05
N LEU A 152 9.19 -7.53 9.42
CA LEU A 152 7.95 -7.75 10.16
C LEU A 152 7.03 -8.74 9.44
N ALA A 153 6.77 -8.53 8.16
CA ALA A 153 5.93 -9.44 7.38
C ALA A 153 6.55 -10.85 7.26
N LEU A 154 7.87 -10.94 7.02
CA LEU A 154 8.58 -12.21 6.92
C LEU A 154 8.55 -13.00 8.24
N ASP A 155 8.74 -12.33 9.37
CA ASP A 155 8.68 -12.92 10.71
C ASP A 155 7.28 -13.46 11.01
N GLU A 156 6.21 -12.71 10.71
CA GLU A 156 4.82 -13.15 10.86
C GLU A 156 4.51 -14.34 9.94
N LEU A 157 5.02 -14.33 8.71
CA LEU A 157 4.88 -15.42 7.77
C LEU A 157 5.73 -16.65 8.14
N GLY A 158 6.76 -16.48 8.96
CA GLY A 158 7.68 -17.54 9.36
C GLY A 158 8.46 -18.12 8.16
N VAL A 159 8.97 -17.23 7.29
CA VAL A 159 9.77 -17.59 6.10
C VAL A 159 11.06 -16.77 6.06
N GLU A 160 12.10 -17.37 5.47
CA GLU A 160 13.33 -16.65 5.20
C GLU A 160 13.14 -15.70 3.99
N PRO A 161 13.86 -14.56 3.93
CA PRO A 161 13.73 -13.61 2.81
C PRO A 161 13.88 -14.26 1.43
N ALA A 162 14.83 -15.18 1.27
CA ALA A 162 15.06 -15.87 0.00
C ALA A 162 13.94 -16.85 -0.39
N GLU A 163 13.01 -17.16 0.51
CA GLU A 163 11.81 -17.98 0.27
C GLU A 163 10.58 -17.13 -0.03
N ALA A 164 10.72 -15.81 -0.04
CA ALA A 164 9.61 -14.88 -0.25
C ALA A 164 9.77 -14.05 -1.54
N MET A 165 8.65 -13.80 -2.19
CA MET A 165 8.52 -12.91 -3.33
C MET A 165 7.76 -11.66 -2.90
N PHE A 166 8.21 -10.47 -3.28
CA PHE A 166 7.50 -9.20 -3.10
C PHE A 166 6.99 -8.72 -4.45
N VAL A 167 5.73 -8.30 -4.49
CA VAL A 167 5.06 -7.82 -5.71
C VAL A 167 4.53 -6.42 -5.48
N GLY A 168 4.89 -5.47 -6.33
CA GLY A 168 4.44 -4.09 -6.24
C GLY A 168 4.59 -3.33 -7.55
N ASP A 169 4.07 -2.10 -7.59
CA ASP A 169 4.17 -1.20 -8.74
C ASP A 169 5.53 -0.50 -8.87
N GLY A 170 6.37 -0.61 -7.85
CA GLY A 170 7.71 -0.03 -7.79
C GLY A 170 7.77 1.36 -7.16
N ALA A 171 6.67 1.89 -6.66
CA ALA A 171 6.66 3.20 -5.99
C ALA A 171 7.62 3.22 -4.77
N ASN A 172 8.21 4.38 -4.51
CA ASN A 172 9.05 4.63 -3.32
C ASN A 172 10.20 3.63 -3.12
N ASP A 173 10.80 3.12 -4.20
CA ASP A 173 11.91 2.15 -4.15
C ASP A 173 11.58 0.86 -3.37
N GLU A 174 10.32 0.46 -3.36
CA GLU A 174 9.85 -0.71 -2.62
C GLU A 174 10.46 -2.02 -3.13
N LEU A 175 10.62 -2.15 -4.44
CA LEU A 175 11.23 -3.33 -5.07
C LEU A 175 12.70 -3.45 -4.66
N GLY A 176 13.45 -2.34 -4.74
CA GLY A 176 14.82 -2.27 -4.25
C GLY A 176 14.92 -2.54 -2.75
N GLY A 177 13.94 -2.06 -1.96
CA GLY A 177 13.82 -2.36 -0.53
C GLY A 177 13.68 -3.85 -0.26
N ALA A 178 12.82 -4.54 -1.01
CA ALA A 178 12.61 -5.98 -0.91
C ALA A 178 13.87 -6.77 -1.29
N GLU A 179 14.55 -6.42 -2.38
CA GLU A 179 15.82 -7.07 -2.78
C GLU A 179 16.92 -6.87 -1.73
N ARG A 180 17.02 -5.67 -1.13
CA ARG A 180 18.02 -5.42 -0.08
C ARG A 180 17.85 -6.29 1.16
N VAL A 181 16.65 -6.78 1.45
CA VAL A 181 16.44 -7.75 2.53
C VAL A 181 16.59 -9.20 2.08
N GLY A 182 16.75 -9.45 0.76
CA GLY A 182 16.98 -10.77 0.17
C GLY A 182 15.74 -11.45 -0.40
N MET A 183 14.62 -10.74 -0.54
CA MET A 183 13.43 -11.23 -1.25
C MET A 183 13.63 -11.17 -2.76
N THR A 184 12.84 -11.96 -3.49
CA THR A 184 12.72 -11.81 -4.95
C THR A 184 11.65 -10.75 -5.24
N ALA A 185 12.06 -9.64 -5.88
CA ALA A 185 11.10 -8.58 -6.22
C ALA A 185 10.55 -8.74 -7.64
N VAL A 186 9.24 -8.52 -7.78
CA VAL A 186 8.49 -8.57 -9.04
C VAL A 186 7.73 -7.28 -9.22
N MET A 187 7.96 -6.59 -10.33
CA MET A 187 7.21 -5.39 -10.68
C MET A 187 5.93 -5.76 -11.41
N LEU A 188 4.79 -5.24 -10.94
CA LEU A 188 3.57 -5.19 -11.73
C LEU A 188 3.63 -3.95 -12.64
N GLU A 189 3.61 -4.16 -13.95
CA GLU A 189 3.53 -3.07 -14.93
C GLU A 189 2.10 -2.50 -14.94
N VAL A 190 1.97 -1.25 -14.52
CA VAL A 190 0.70 -0.52 -14.51
C VAL A 190 0.68 0.41 -15.72
N PRO A 191 -0.39 0.42 -16.53
CA PRO A 191 -0.52 1.34 -17.65
C PRO A 191 -0.41 2.81 -17.21
N PRO A 192 0.32 3.68 -17.94
CA PRO A 192 0.51 5.08 -17.55
C PRO A 192 -0.80 5.87 -17.34
N GLU A 193 -1.87 5.50 -18.05
CA GLU A 193 -3.21 6.09 -17.90
C GLU A 193 -3.86 5.76 -16.55
N GLU A 194 -3.37 4.74 -15.86
CA GLU A 194 -3.83 4.33 -14.54
C GLU A 194 -3.01 4.93 -13.39
N LEU A 195 -1.90 5.65 -13.73
CA LEU A 195 -0.99 6.31 -12.79
C LEU A 195 -0.89 7.82 -13.11
N PRO A 196 -1.97 8.60 -12.93
CA PRO A 196 -1.97 10.01 -13.31
C PRO A 196 -0.91 10.81 -12.52
N GLY A 197 0.08 11.34 -13.24
CA GLY A 197 1.17 12.13 -12.66
C GLY A 197 2.29 11.31 -12.01
N GLU A 198 2.22 9.99 -12.07
CA GLU A 198 3.25 9.09 -11.58
C GLU A 198 3.95 8.37 -12.74
N VAL A 199 5.21 7.99 -12.52
CA VAL A 199 6.01 7.22 -13.49
C VAL A 199 6.62 6.04 -12.76
N GLN A 200 6.34 4.83 -13.26
CA GLN A 200 6.99 3.64 -12.73
C GLN A 200 8.50 3.69 -12.98
N PRO A 201 9.32 3.19 -12.04
CA PRO A 201 10.76 3.13 -12.21
C PRO A 201 11.16 2.18 -13.34
N ASP A 202 12.32 2.40 -13.94
CA ASP A 202 12.94 1.39 -14.79
C ASP A 202 13.46 0.25 -13.91
N TRP A 203 12.73 -0.88 -13.94
CA TRP A 203 13.03 -2.05 -13.12
C TRP A 203 13.70 -3.14 -13.95
N PRO A 204 14.95 -3.53 -13.65
CA PRO A 204 15.68 -4.54 -14.43
C PRO A 204 15.32 -5.99 -14.04
N GLY A 205 14.58 -6.17 -12.93
CA GLY A 205 14.21 -7.49 -12.40
C GLY A 205 12.98 -8.11 -13.07
N LEU A 206 12.35 -9.03 -12.38
CA LEU A 206 11.15 -9.71 -12.86
C LEU A 206 9.99 -8.71 -13.02
N ARG A 207 9.22 -8.89 -14.09
CA ARG A 207 8.05 -8.07 -14.40
C ARG A 207 6.87 -8.96 -14.79
N ILE A 208 5.68 -8.52 -14.43
CA ILE A 208 4.40 -9.09 -14.86
C ILE A 208 3.47 -7.96 -15.32
N LYS A 209 2.54 -8.29 -16.21
CA LYS A 209 1.51 -7.35 -16.69
C LYS A 209 0.15 -7.58 -16.02
N ALA A 210 -0.02 -8.75 -15.40
CA ALA A 210 -1.22 -9.10 -14.69
C ALA A 210 -0.89 -10.04 -13.53
N LEU A 211 -1.61 -9.89 -12.42
CA LEU A 211 -1.38 -10.69 -11.19
C LEU A 211 -1.43 -12.21 -11.42
N PRO A 212 -2.32 -12.78 -12.26
CA PRO A 212 -2.32 -14.22 -12.52
C PRO A 212 -1.01 -14.79 -13.09
N GLU A 213 -0.15 -13.96 -13.69
CA GLU A 213 1.17 -14.40 -14.19
C GLU A 213 2.10 -14.87 -13.06
N LEU A 214 1.87 -14.38 -11.81
CA LEU A 214 2.58 -14.84 -10.61
C LEU A 214 2.50 -16.36 -10.43
N LEU A 215 1.37 -16.96 -10.81
CA LEU A 215 1.15 -18.40 -10.69
C LEU A 215 2.15 -19.23 -11.54
N GLY A 216 2.76 -18.61 -12.55
CA GLY A 216 3.82 -19.20 -13.37
C GLY A 216 5.22 -19.01 -12.79
N LEU A 217 5.42 -18.06 -11.89
CA LEU A 217 6.70 -17.76 -11.25
C LEU A 217 6.94 -18.59 -9.98
N VAL A 218 5.87 -19.06 -9.33
CA VAL A 218 5.92 -19.86 -8.11
C VAL A 218 5.73 -21.34 -8.46
N GLN A 219 6.71 -22.18 -8.15
CA GLN A 219 6.69 -23.63 -8.39
C GLN A 219 6.76 -24.40 -7.08
#